data_e805503478410e409dca16e4b20b55c6
#
_entry.id   e805503478410e409dca16e4b20b55c6
#
_cell.length_a   1.000
_cell.length_b   1.000
_cell.length_c   1.000
_cell.angle_alpha   90.00
_cell.angle_beta   90.00
_cell.angle_gamma   90.00
#
_symmetry.space_group_name_H-M   'P 1'
#
loop_
_entity.id
_entity.type
_entity.pdbx_description
1 polymer ?
#
loop_
_entity_poly.entity_id
_entity_poly.type
_entity_poly.pdbx_seq_one_letter_code
_entity_poly.pdbx_strand_id
1 'polypeptide(L)'
;MTSEKNDILAVIPTYNNEKTLARVIGDVRRYCTDVLVVNDGSTDSTADILGTAGVEAISYAPNRGKGYALRRALRYAAEHGYRYMLTIDSDGQHYASDIPKFVEEIAKTPDALLV
;
A
#
# COMPACT_ATOMS: atom_id res chain seq x y z
N MET A 1 17.38 6.57 18.31
CA MET A 1 17.27 6.16 17.58
C MET A 1 16.77 6.66 16.64
N THR A 2 16.94 6.61 15.98
CA THR A 2 16.30 7.11 15.01
C THR A 2 15.22 6.38 14.64
N SER A 3 14.30 6.94 14.30
CA SER A 3 13.33 6.31 13.71
C SER A 3 13.71 6.11 12.37
N GLU A 4 14.08 5.01 12.06
CA GLU A 4 14.38 4.79 10.79
C GLU A 4 13.22 4.52 9.98
N LYS A 5 13.19 5.03 8.78
CA LYS A 5 12.24 4.64 7.80
C LYS A 5 12.47 3.20 7.46
N ASN A 6 11.44 2.43 7.41
CA ASN A 6 11.54 1.08 6.90
C ASN A 6 11.94 1.13 5.43
N ASP A 7 12.67 0.12 4.99
CA ASP A 7 13.02 0.01 3.58
C ASP A 7 11.83 -0.42 2.73
N ILE A 8 10.74 -0.85 3.33
CA ILE A 8 9.61 -1.44 2.65
C ILE A 8 8.40 -0.52 2.73
N LEU A 9 7.83 -0.20 1.58
CA LEU A 9 6.57 0.54 1.52
C LEU A 9 5.46 -0.45 1.15
N ALA A 10 4.45 -0.56 1.99
CA ALA A 10 3.28 -1.36 1.68
C ALA A 10 2.31 -0.49 0.89
N VAL A 11 1.90 -0.95 -0.28
CA VAL A 11 1.05 -0.19 -1.18
C VAL A 11 -0.28 -0.92 -1.34
N ILE A 12 -1.37 -0.20 -1.15
CA ILE A 12 -2.72 -0.72 -1.30
C ILE A 12 -3.40 0.02 -2.43
N PRO A 13 -3.36 -0.50 -3.67
CA PRO A 13 -4.13 0.12 -4.74
C PRO A 13 -5.59 -0.19 -4.51
N THR A 14 -6.46 0.81 -4.68
CA THR A 14 -7.87 0.62 -4.39
C THR A 14 -8.72 1.31 -5.46
N TYR A 15 -9.84 0.67 -5.79
CA TYR A 15 -10.86 1.23 -6.66
C TYR A 15 -12.21 0.70 -6.20
N ASN A 16 -13.02 1.59 -5.61
CA ASN A 16 -14.39 1.25 -5.18
C ASN A 16 -14.45 0.03 -4.25
N ASN A 17 -13.57 -0.01 -3.25
CA ASN A 17 -13.55 -1.06 -2.25
C ASN A 17 -13.90 -0.51 -0.86
N GLU A 18 -14.91 0.36 -0.79
CA GLU A 18 -15.25 1.02 0.47
C GLU A 18 -15.59 0.05 1.59
N LYS A 19 -16.11 -1.14 1.25
CA LYS A 19 -16.53 -2.09 2.29
C LYS A 19 -15.37 -2.81 2.97
N THR A 20 -14.24 -2.93 2.30
CA THR A 20 -13.11 -3.71 2.81
C THR A 20 -11.89 -2.86 3.12
N LEU A 21 -11.80 -1.66 2.57
CA LEU A 21 -10.56 -0.88 2.63
C LEU A 21 -10.11 -0.58 4.05
N ALA A 22 -11.02 -0.15 4.93
CA ALA A 22 -10.62 0.20 6.30
C ALA A 22 -10.02 -1.00 7.03
N ARG A 23 -10.60 -2.18 6.83
CA ARG A 23 -10.09 -3.40 7.45
C ARG A 23 -8.73 -3.76 6.89
N VAL A 24 -8.57 -3.65 5.57
CA VAL A 24 -7.29 -3.97 4.93
C VAL A 24 -6.19 -3.03 5.44
N ILE A 25 -6.48 -1.74 5.52
CA ILE A 25 -5.52 -0.77 6.05
C ILE A 25 -5.13 -1.16 7.48
N GLY A 26 -6.10 -1.48 8.32
CA GLY A 26 -5.84 -1.84 9.71
C GLY A 26 -4.98 -3.10 9.81
N ASP A 27 -5.28 -4.09 8.98
CA ASP A 27 -4.52 -5.34 8.99
C ASP A 27 -3.07 -5.12 8.54
N VAL A 28 -2.89 -4.33 7.50
CA VAL A 28 -1.55 -4.07 6.97
C VAL A 28 -0.72 -3.28 7.97
N ARG A 29 -1.34 -2.34 8.68
CA ARG A 29 -0.63 -1.53 9.66
C ARG A 29 -0.10 -2.32 10.84
N ARG A 30 -0.61 -3.52 11.05
CA ARG A 30 -0.08 -4.38 12.11
C ARG A 30 1.32 -4.87 11.79
N TYR A 31 1.67 -4.94 10.51
CA TYR A 31 2.94 -5.52 10.08
C TYR A 31 3.84 -4.54 9.35
N CYS A 32 3.29 -3.44 8.86
CA CYS A 32 4.05 -2.46 8.08
C CYS A 32 3.86 -1.08 8.68
N THR A 33 4.95 -0.39 8.91
CA THR A 33 4.91 0.97 9.44
C THR A 33 4.53 1.96 8.36
N ASP A 34 5.06 1.78 7.16
CA ASP A 34 4.86 2.73 6.06
C ASP A 34 3.87 2.17 5.06
N VAL A 35 2.71 2.79 4.96
CA VAL A 35 1.63 2.32 4.12
C VAL A 35 1.17 3.47 3.22
N LEU A 36 1.01 3.18 1.94
CA LEU A 36 0.49 4.12 0.97
C LEU A 36 -0.72 3.52 0.30
N VAL A 37 -1.82 4.24 0.26
CA VAL A 37 -3.00 3.83 -0.50
C VAL A 37 -3.02 4.63 -1.79
N VAL A 38 -3.22 3.95 -2.92
CA VAL A 38 -3.40 4.64 -4.20
C VAL A 38 -4.86 4.49 -4.59
N ASN A 39 -5.60 5.60 -4.52
CA ASN A 39 -7.02 5.63 -4.81
C ASN A 39 -7.21 5.93 -6.30
N ASP A 40 -7.47 4.89 -7.07
CA ASP A 40 -7.49 4.94 -8.53
C ASP A 40 -8.86 5.37 -9.03
N GLY A 41 -9.24 6.60 -8.71
CA GLY A 41 -10.48 7.17 -9.24
C GLY A 41 -11.75 6.61 -8.64
N SER A 42 -11.73 6.19 -7.36
CA SER A 42 -12.94 5.66 -6.74
C SER A 42 -14.06 6.68 -6.70
N THR A 43 -15.29 6.21 -6.93
CA THR A 43 -16.46 7.06 -6.94
C THR A 43 -17.39 6.79 -5.75
N ASP A 44 -17.00 5.88 -4.85
CA ASP A 44 -17.76 5.56 -3.65
C ASP A 44 -17.19 6.34 -2.45
N SER A 45 -17.38 5.86 -1.23
CA SER A 45 -16.93 6.55 -0.02
C SER A 45 -15.46 6.30 0.32
N THR A 46 -14.67 5.78 -0.61
CA THR A 46 -13.26 5.50 -0.37
C THR A 46 -12.50 6.73 0.14
N ALA A 47 -12.75 7.90 -0.47
CA ALA A 47 -12.05 9.11 -0.06
C ALA A 47 -12.32 9.46 1.42
N ASP A 48 -13.55 9.26 1.87
CA ASP A 48 -13.90 9.53 3.27
C ASP A 48 -13.19 8.56 4.20
N ILE A 49 -13.09 7.30 3.79
CA ILE A 49 -12.39 6.28 4.58
C ILE A 49 -10.92 6.65 4.73
N LEU A 50 -10.30 7.13 3.66
CA LEU A 50 -8.89 7.51 3.71
C LEU A 50 -8.67 8.68 4.66
N GLY A 51 -9.57 9.67 4.64
CA GLY A 51 -9.47 10.81 5.55
C GLY A 51 -9.58 10.38 7.00
N THR A 52 -10.49 9.44 7.29
CA THR A 52 -10.69 8.96 8.65
C THR A 52 -9.53 8.08 9.11
N ALA A 53 -8.99 7.27 8.22
CA ALA A 53 -7.91 6.34 8.57
C ALA A 53 -6.59 7.06 8.83
N GLY A 54 -6.42 8.27 8.32
CA GLY A 54 -5.17 9.01 8.52
C GLY A 54 -3.99 8.35 7.87
N VAL A 55 -4.19 7.72 6.70
CA VAL A 55 -3.12 7.02 5.99
C VAL A 55 -2.66 7.89 4.82
N GLU A 56 -1.38 7.75 4.46
CA GLU A 56 -0.87 8.44 3.28
C GLU A 56 -1.59 7.91 2.05
N ALA A 57 -2.02 8.81 1.18
CA ALA A 57 -2.79 8.40 0.01
C ALA A 57 -2.46 9.28 -1.19
N ILE A 58 -2.50 8.66 -2.36
CA ILE A 58 -2.47 9.34 -3.64
C ILE A 58 -3.84 9.12 -4.25
N SER A 59 -4.53 10.20 -4.60
CA SER A 59 -5.85 10.11 -5.21
C SER A 59 -5.86 10.88 -6.51
N TYR A 60 -6.57 10.37 -7.48
CA TYR A 60 -6.77 11.03 -8.76
C TYR A 60 -8.07 10.52 -9.38
N ALA A 61 -8.51 11.17 -10.41
CA ALA A 61 -9.70 10.78 -11.16
C ALA A 61 -9.47 11.17 -12.61
N PRO A 62 -10.04 10.42 -13.54
CA PRO A 62 -10.82 9.20 -13.36
C PRO A 62 -9.96 7.98 -13.11
N ASN A 63 -10.56 6.81 -13.01
CA ASN A 63 -9.87 5.54 -12.89
C ASN A 63 -8.95 5.34 -14.09
N ARG A 64 -7.73 4.90 -13.81
CA ARG A 64 -6.72 4.70 -14.86
C ARG A 64 -6.16 3.28 -14.87
N GLY A 65 -6.61 2.42 -13.96
CA GLY A 65 -6.22 1.03 -13.94
C GLY A 65 -5.07 0.74 -12.99
N LYS A 66 -4.93 -0.54 -12.67
CA LYS A 66 -3.96 -0.98 -11.68
C LYS A 66 -2.52 -0.69 -12.10
N GLY A 67 -2.21 -0.83 -13.39
CA GLY A 67 -0.85 -0.55 -13.86
C GLY A 67 -0.43 0.89 -13.61
N TYR A 68 -1.34 1.82 -13.87
CA TYR A 68 -1.06 3.22 -13.61
C TYR A 68 -0.89 3.47 -12.11
N ALA A 69 -1.78 2.85 -11.30
CA ALA A 69 -1.69 3.00 -9.85
C ALA A 69 -0.35 2.52 -9.31
N LEU A 70 0.12 1.39 -9.82
CA LEU A 70 1.40 0.84 -9.37
C LEU A 70 2.57 1.72 -9.80
N ARG A 71 2.49 2.32 -10.99
CA ARG A 71 3.55 3.24 -11.44
C ARG A 71 3.59 4.49 -10.56
N ARG A 72 2.42 4.99 -10.14
CA ARG A 72 2.40 6.15 -9.23
C ARG A 72 3.03 5.78 -7.89
N ALA A 73 2.76 4.56 -7.40
CA ALA A 73 3.34 4.09 -6.16
C ALA A 73 4.85 3.90 -6.28
N LEU A 74 5.31 3.38 -7.41
CA LEU A 74 6.75 3.20 -7.63
C LEU A 74 7.47 4.55 -7.61
N ARG A 75 6.88 5.56 -8.24
CA ARG A 75 7.47 6.90 -8.22
C ARG A 75 7.55 7.43 -6.79
N TYR A 76 6.46 7.27 -6.02
CA TYR A 76 6.44 7.70 -4.63
C TYR A 76 7.53 6.99 -3.84
N ALA A 77 7.65 5.67 -4.00
CA ALA A 77 8.64 4.90 -3.29
C ALA A 77 10.06 5.38 -3.61
N ALA A 78 10.33 5.62 -4.89
CA ALA A 78 11.65 6.10 -5.30
C ALA A 78 11.95 7.48 -4.74
N GLU A 79 10.97 8.37 -4.77
CA GLU A 79 11.15 9.74 -4.27
C GLU A 79 11.37 9.78 -2.78
N HIS A 80 10.85 8.81 -2.05
CA HIS A 80 10.96 8.78 -0.60
C HIS A 80 12.01 7.79 -0.10
N GLY A 81 12.80 7.22 -1.00
CA GLY A 81 13.95 6.41 -0.61
C GLY A 81 13.64 5.00 -0.14
N TYR A 82 12.48 4.46 -0.51
CA TYR A 82 12.17 3.07 -0.18
C TYR A 82 12.91 2.14 -1.13
N ARG A 83 13.39 1.03 -0.62
CA ARG A 83 14.08 0.04 -1.44
C ARG A 83 13.15 -1.01 -1.99
N TYR A 84 12.04 -1.27 -1.31
CA TYR A 84 11.12 -2.34 -1.70
C TYR A 84 9.70 -1.83 -1.63
N MET A 85 8.85 -2.39 -2.48
CA MET A 85 7.43 -2.08 -2.47
C MET A 85 6.67 -3.39 -2.44
N LEU A 86 5.76 -3.52 -1.46
CA LEU A 86 4.92 -4.70 -1.31
C LEU A 86 3.49 -4.27 -1.62
N THR A 87 2.84 -4.91 -2.58
CA THR A 87 1.47 -4.53 -2.93
C THR A 87 0.47 -5.49 -2.32
N ILE A 88 -0.60 -4.95 -1.79
CA ILE A 88 -1.66 -5.71 -1.14
C ILE A 88 -2.99 -5.27 -1.73
N ASP A 89 -3.80 -6.22 -2.17
CA ASP A 89 -5.11 -5.89 -2.74
C ASP A 89 -6.07 -5.39 -1.68
N SER A 90 -6.90 -4.43 -2.05
CA SER A 90 -7.84 -3.82 -1.11
C SER A 90 -9.20 -4.53 -1.07
N ASP A 91 -9.36 -5.60 -1.81
CA ASP A 91 -10.63 -6.31 -1.88
C ASP A 91 -10.81 -7.36 -0.77
N GLY A 92 -9.83 -7.49 0.09
CA GLY A 92 -9.92 -8.43 1.21
C GLY A 92 -9.56 -9.86 0.86
N GLN A 93 -9.00 -10.10 -0.32
CA GLN A 93 -8.68 -11.45 -0.78
C GLN A 93 -7.31 -11.93 -0.33
N HIS A 94 -6.58 -11.13 0.41
CA HIS A 94 -5.26 -11.52 0.87
C HIS A 94 -5.27 -11.79 2.36
N TYR A 95 -4.20 -12.37 2.87
CA TYR A 95 -4.04 -12.60 4.30
C TYR A 95 -2.90 -11.75 4.82
N ALA A 96 -3.21 -10.77 5.65
CA ALA A 96 -2.19 -9.87 6.20
C ALA A 96 -1.12 -10.64 6.99
N SER A 97 -1.49 -11.80 7.55
CA SER A 97 -0.54 -12.61 8.29
C SER A 97 0.59 -13.15 7.40
N ASP A 98 0.46 -13.07 6.08
CA ASP A 98 1.54 -13.48 5.20
C ASP A 98 2.59 -12.39 5.02
N ILE A 99 2.29 -11.17 5.43
CA ILE A 99 3.24 -10.05 5.25
C ILE A 99 4.59 -10.32 5.92
N PRO A 100 4.65 -10.84 7.15
CA PRO A 100 5.95 -11.13 7.75
C PRO A 100 6.80 -12.09 6.93
N LYS A 101 6.16 -13.03 6.22
CA LYS A 101 6.89 -13.96 5.37
C LYS A 101 7.54 -13.24 4.21
N PHE A 102 6.84 -12.28 3.60
CA PHE A 102 7.41 -11.49 2.51
C PHE A 102 8.56 -10.63 3.00
N VAL A 103 8.43 -10.06 4.20
CA VAL A 103 9.48 -9.25 4.78
C VAL A 103 10.74 -10.09 5.00
N GLU A 104 10.57 -11.33 5.46
CA GLU A 104 11.70 -12.23 5.64
C GLU A 104 12.36 -12.56 4.31
N GLU A 105 11.56 -12.77 3.26
CA GLU A 105 12.10 -13.07 1.95
C GLU A 105 12.91 -11.90 1.40
N ILE A 106 12.43 -10.69 1.62
CA ILE A 106 13.15 -9.49 1.19
C ILE A 106 14.49 -9.41 1.92
N ALA A 107 14.52 -9.74 3.20
CA ALA A 107 15.76 -9.71 3.96
C ALA A 107 16.78 -10.71 3.42
N LYS A 108 16.30 -11.84 2.91
CA LYS A 108 17.19 -12.86 2.35
C LYS A 108 17.63 -12.55 0.93
N THR A 109 16.87 -11.73 0.22
CA THR A 109 17.14 -11.42 -1.19
C THR A 109 17.08 -9.91 -1.35
N PRO A 110 18.07 -9.19 -0.84
CA PRO A 110 17.95 -7.73 -0.70
C PRO A 110 17.82 -6.97 -2.00
N ASP A 111 18.11 -7.56 -3.13
CA ASP A 111 17.95 -6.84 -4.39
C ASP A 111 16.72 -7.27 -5.17
N ALA A 112 15.84 -8.06 -4.57
CA ALA A 112 14.63 -8.51 -5.24
C ALA A 112 13.48 -7.55 -4.97
N LEU A 113 12.59 -7.43 -5.95
CA LEU A 113 11.36 -6.67 -5.78
C LEU A 113 10.23 -7.66 -5.71
N LEU A 114 9.48 -7.64 -4.62
CA LEU A 114 8.34 -8.53 -4.42
C LEU A 114 7.05 -7.76 -4.59
N VAL A 115 6.11 -8.37 -5.26
CA VAL A 115 4.82 -7.73 -5.52
C VAL A 115 3.70 -8.61 -5.03
#